data_4e9ff1c10502cd66cec5ff631238a64b
#
_entry.id   4e9ff1c10502cd66cec5ff631238a64b
#
_cell.length_a   1.000
_cell.length_b   1.000
_cell.length_c   1.000
_cell.angle_alpha   90.00
_cell.angle_beta   90.00
_cell.angle_gamma   90.00
#
_symmetry.space_group_name_H-M   'P 1'
#
loop_
_entity.id
_entity.type
_entity.pdbx_description
1 polymer ?
#
loop_
_entity_poly.entity_id
_entity_poly.type
_entity_poly.pdbx_seq_one_letter_code
_entity_poly.pdbx_strand_id
1 'polypeptide(L)'
;LLWGSVGFAHLVMDTRGQGSAWRPGDTPDIQPDGASAHFPGFMTLGVLDPKTYYYRRVFADAVRAVEAARSHPAVDGTRIAVTGGSQGGGITLAVGGLEPGVSVVMPDVPFLCHYRRATELIDTMPYREIANFCKIHRDKEETVFKTLSYFDGVNFAARTKAQALFSTALMDEICPPSTVFAAYNHFAGPKQIK
;
A
#
# COMPACT_ATOMS: atom_id res chain seq x y z
N LEU A 1 -14.09 -1.02 -15.72
CA LEU A 1 -14.34 0.36 -15.29
C LEU A 1 -15.69 0.47 -14.55
N LEU A 2 -15.87 -0.36 -13.54
CA LEU A 2 -17.10 -0.47 -12.76
C LEU A 2 -17.61 0.90 -12.25
N TRP A 3 -16.72 1.69 -11.66
CA TRP A 3 -17.09 2.99 -11.09
C TRP A 3 -17.55 4.01 -12.15
N GLY A 4 -16.89 4.02 -13.31
CA GLY A 4 -17.30 4.89 -14.42
C GLY A 4 -18.69 4.56 -14.94
N SER A 5 -19.09 3.28 -14.97
CA SER A 5 -20.42 2.88 -15.44
C SER A 5 -21.57 3.29 -14.53
N VAL A 6 -21.27 3.65 -13.27
CA VAL A 6 -22.27 4.15 -12.29
C VAL A 6 -22.13 5.64 -12.00
N GLY A 7 -21.44 6.39 -12.87
CA GLY A 7 -21.41 7.85 -12.84
C GLY A 7 -20.28 8.49 -12.04
N PHE A 8 -19.26 7.74 -11.62
CA PHE A 8 -18.07 8.30 -11.00
C PHE A 8 -16.99 8.63 -12.03
N ALA A 9 -16.28 9.73 -11.84
CA ALA A 9 -14.98 9.92 -12.46
C ALA A 9 -14.02 8.86 -11.89
N HIS A 10 -13.26 8.19 -12.77
CA HIS A 10 -12.39 7.08 -12.36
C HIS A 10 -10.97 7.31 -12.85
N LEU A 11 -10.04 7.56 -11.94
CA LEU A 11 -8.61 7.61 -12.19
C LEU A 11 -7.97 6.30 -11.74
N VAL A 12 -7.16 5.70 -12.57
CA VAL A 12 -6.37 4.50 -12.25
C VAL A 12 -4.90 4.87 -12.28
N MET A 13 -4.22 4.65 -11.16
CA MET A 13 -2.78 4.85 -11.06
C MET A 13 -2.05 3.60 -11.55
N ASP A 14 -1.12 3.77 -12.49
CA ASP A 14 -0.15 2.76 -12.87
C ASP A 14 1.04 2.80 -11.89
N THR A 15 1.30 1.67 -11.24
CA THR A 15 2.34 1.61 -10.20
C THR A 15 3.73 1.55 -10.82
N ARG A 16 4.58 2.53 -10.51
CA ARG A 16 5.94 2.63 -11.03
C ARG A 16 6.75 1.34 -10.92
N GLY A 17 7.52 1.03 -11.96
CA GLY A 17 8.47 -0.08 -11.99
C GLY A 17 7.86 -1.48 -12.07
N GLN A 18 6.55 -1.63 -11.92
CA GLN A 18 5.92 -2.96 -11.91
C GLN A 18 5.56 -3.48 -13.30
N GLY A 19 5.52 -2.59 -14.29
CA GLY A 19 5.35 -2.95 -15.69
C GLY A 19 4.11 -3.79 -15.96
N SER A 20 4.25 -4.77 -16.82
CA SER A 20 3.15 -5.58 -17.34
C SER A 20 2.96 -6.93 -16.61
N ALA A 21 3.43 -7.08 -15.37
CA ALA A 21 3.38 -8.36 -14.65
C ALA A 21 1.93 -8.84 -14.43
N TRP A 22 1.02 -7.95 -14.07
CA TRP A 22 -0.39 -8.25 -13.80
C TRP A 22 -1.33 -7.46 -14.71
N ARG A 23 -0.93 -6.26 -15.10
CA ARG A 23 -1.70 -5.38 -15.96
C ARG A 23 -0.75 -4.58 -16.85
N PRO A 24 -1.19 -4.13 -18.02
CA PRO A 24 -0.38 -3.24 -18.85
C PRO A 24 -0.03 -1.96 -18.08
N GLY A 25 1.23 -1.56 -18.14
CA GLY A 25 1.74 -0.34 -17.55
C GLY A 25 3.19 -0.14 -17.92
N ASP A 26 3.60 1.11 -18.10
CA ASP A 26 4.95 1.48 -18.55
C ASP A 26 5.62 2.53 -17.65
N THR A 27 5.00 2.85 -16.50
CA THR A 27 5.58 3.85 -15.58
C THR A 27 6.91 3.37 -15.03
N PRO A 28 8.05 4.02 -15.35
CA PRO A 28 9.35 3.60 -14.87
C PRO A 28 9.55 3.94 -13.39
N ASP A 29 10.38 3.15 -12.70
CA ASP A 29 10.92 3.53 -11.39
C ASP A 29 12.34 4.05 -11.56
N ILE A 30 12.51 5.35 -11.58
CA ILE A 30 13.83 6.00 -11.63
C ILE A 30 14.37 6.09 -10.21
N GLN A 31 15.49 5.41 -9.95
CA GLN A 31 16.19 5.42 -8.67
C GLN A 31 17.33 6.43 -8.72
N PRO A 32 17.23 7.57 -8.02
CA PRO A 32 18.23 8.65 -8.14
C PRO A 32 19.62 8.24 -7.64
N ASP A 33 19.71 7.36 -6.66
CA ASP A 33 20.95 6.98 -5.97
C ASP A 33 21.43 5.56 -6.30
N GLY A 34 20.85 4.93 -7.34
CA GLY A 34 21.11 3.53 -7.68
C GLY A 34 20.44 2.54 -6.72
N ALA A 35 20.74 1.26 -6.91
CA ALA A 35 20.17 0.19 -6.09
C ALA A 35 21.14 -0.25 -5.00
N SER A 36 20.69 -0.31 -3.76
CA SER A 36 21.38 -1.00 -2.67
C SER A 36 21.11 -2.52 -2.74
N ALA A 37 21.81 -3.30 -1.89
CA ALA A 37 21.53 -4.72 -1.75
C ALA A 37 20.04 -4.94 -1.42
N HIS A 38 19.38 -5.83 -2.17
CA HIS A 38 18.00 -6.22 -1.95
C HIS A 38 17.78 -7.65 -2.48
N PHE A 39 16.73 -8.30 -1.99
CA PHE A 39 16.23 -9.54 -2.61
C PHE A 39 15.42 -9.15 -3.86
N PRO A 40 15.53 -9.89 -4.99
CA PRO A 40 14.78 -9.56 -6.19
C PRO A 40 13.28 -9.39 -5.95
N GLY A 41 12.75 -8.23 -6.31
CA GLY A 41 11.38 -7.79 -6.07
C GLY A 41 11.36 -6.38 -5.47
N PHE A 42 10.17 -5.95 -5.03
CA PHE A 42 9.98 -4.58 -4.55
C PHE A 42 9.95 -4.44 -3.02
N MET A 43 9.77 -5.56 -2.29
CA MET A 43 9.58 -5.50 -0.84
C MET A 43 10.84 -5.10 -0.08
N THR A 44 12.01 -5.35 -0.66
CA THR A 44 13.29 -4.99 -0.03
C THR A 44 14.09 -3.95 -0.82
N LEU A 45 13.54 -3.44 -1.93
CA LEU A 45 14.21 -2.44 -2.74
C LEU A 45 14.37 -1.12 -1.98
N GLY A 46 15.61 -0.80 -1.58
CA GLY A 46 15.95 0.37 -0.77
C GLY A 46 15.55 0.26 0.71
N VAL A 47 15.26 -0.94 1.22
CA VAL A 47 14.69 -1.17 2.57
C VAL A 47 15.61 -0.78 3.73
N LEU A 48 16.90 -0.57 3.49
CA LEU A 48 17.84 -0.19 4.55
C LEU A 48 17.72 1.28 4.98
N ASP A 49 17.05 2.13 4.20
CA ASP A 49 16.80 3.52 4.53
C ASP A 49 15.36 3.91 4.11
N PRO A 50 14.53 4.44 5.02
CA PRO A 50 13.18 4.91 4.67
C PRO A 50 13.15 5.93 3.53
N LYS A 51 14.23 6.69 3.31
CA LYS A 51 14.32 7.68 2.23
C LYS A 51 14.46 7.06 0.86
N THR A 52 15.08 5.88 0.77
CA THR A 52 15.34 5.16 -0.49
C THR A 52 14.34 4.05 -0.76
N TYR A 53 13.55 3.67 0.23
CA TYR A 53 12.61 2.56 0.12
C TYR A 53 11.60 2.76 -1.02
N TYR A 54 11.38 1.73 -1.80
CA TYR A 54 10.51 1.76 -2.99
C TYR A 54 9.11 2.30 -2.70
N TYR A 55 8.45 1.80 -1.63
CA TYR A 55 7.08 2.23 -1.31
C TYR A 55 6.97 3.69 -0.87
N ARG A 56 8.07 4.36 -0.50
CA ARG A 56 8.05 5.81 -0.30
C ARG A 56 7.65 6.54 -1.58
N ARG A 57 8.19 6.10 -2.73
CA ARG A 57 7.86 6.68 -4.03
C ARG A 57 6.45 6.32 -4.45
N VAL A 58 6.04 5.06 -4.29
CA VAL A 58 4.68 4.59 -4.62
C VAL A 58 3.61 5.35 -3.82
N PHE A 59 3.81 5.55 -2.53
CA PHE A 59 2.84 6.28 -1.70
C PHE A 59 2.81 7.78 -2.04
N ALA A 60 3.95 8.38 -2.38
CA ALA A 60 3.99 9.74 -2.89
C ALA A 60 3.23 9.87 -4.22
N ASP A 61 3.40 8.92 -5.15
CA ASP A 61 2.65 8.90 -6.40
C ASP A 61 1.14 8.80 -6.17
N ALA A 62 0.72 7.96 -5.21
CA ALA A 62 -0.69 7.79 -4.90
C ALA A 62 -1.32 9.07 -4.32
N VAL A 63 -0.61 9.79 -3.46
CA VAL A 63 -1.04 11.12 -3.00
C VAL A 63 -1.13 12.10 -4.16
N ARG A 64 -0.13 12.13 -5.06
CA ARG A 64 -0.14 12.98 -6.26
C ARG A 64 -1.26 12.62 -7.23
N ALA A 65 -1.63 11.34 -7.36
CA ALA A 65 -2.77 10.91 -8.15
C ALA A 65 -4.09 11.48 -7.59
N VAL A 66 -4.25 11.53 -6.27
CA VAL A 66 -5.41 12.19 -5.63
C VAL A 66 -5.42 13.69 -5.90
N GLU A 67 -4.28 14.36 -5.76
CA GLU A 67 -4.16 15.79 -6.09
C GLU A 67 -4.51 16.07 -7.56
N ALA A 68 -4.01 15.24 -8.48
CA ALA A 68 -4.32 15.34 -9.91
C ALA A 68 -5.82 15.12 -10.20
N ALA A 69 -6.44 14.12 -9.58
CA ALA A 69 -7.88 13.89 -9.70
C ALA A 69 -8.67 15.10 -9.19
N ARG A 70 -8.28 15.64 -8.04
CA ARG A 70 -8.94 16.81 -7.41
C ARG A 70 -8.83 18.08 -8.25
N SER A 71 -7.74 18.24 -8.99
CA SER A 71 -7.52 19.42 -9.85
C SER A 71 -8.30 19.37 -11.16
N HIS A 72 -8.88 18.23 -11.53
CA HIS A 72 -9.59 18.11 -12.80
C HIS A 72 -10.95 18.84 -12.74
N PRO A 73 -11.28 19.71 -13.74
CA PRO A 73 -12.46 20.60 -13.67
C PRO A 73 -13.81 19.86 -13.65
N ALA A 74 -13.86 18.61 -14.09
CA ALA A 74 -15.08 17.79 -14.06
C ALA A 74 -15.22 16.95 -12.77
N VAL A 75 -14.32 17.11 -11.80
CA VAL A 75 -14.33 16.34 -10.56
C VAL A 75 -14.71 17.25 -9.39
N ASP A 76 -15.65 16.79 -8.58
CA ASP A 76 -15.91 17.40 -7.28
C ASP A 76 -14.79 17.00 -6.30
N GLY A 77 -13.80 17.86 -6.15
CA GLY A 77 -12.62 17.66 -5.32
C GLY A 77 -12.90 17.47 -3.83
N THR A 78 -14.12 17.73 -3.37
CA THR A 78 -14.56 17.49 -1.98
C THR A 78 -15.08 16.06 -1.76
N ARG A 79 -15.30 15.32 -2.82
CA ARG A 79 -15.92 13.99 -2.82
C ARG A 79 -14.99 12.93 -3.45
N ILE A 80 -13.83 12.75 -2.86
CA ILE A 80 -12.82 11.78 -3.32
C ILE A 80 -12.93 10.48 -2.52
N ALA A 81 -13.06 9.37 -3.23
CA ALA A 81 -12.94 8.03 -2.69
C ALA A 81 -11.71 7.33 -3.27
N VAL A 82 -11.03 6.53 -2.46
CA VAL A 82 -9.88 5.72 -2.88
C VAL A 82 -10.17 4.25 -2.63
N THR A 83 -9.85 3.41 -3.61
CA THR A 83 -10.05 1.96 -3.51
C THR A 83 -8.92 1.20 -4.18
N GLY A 84 -8.65 0.00 -3.72
CA GLY A 84 -7.70 -0.90 -4.35
C GLY A 84 -7.65 -2.25 -3.65
N GLY A 85 -7.33 -3.29 -4.42
CA GLY A 85 -7.17 -4.65 -3.92
C GLY A 85 -5.72 -5.00 -3.61
N SER A 86 -5.48 -5.82 -2.60
CA SER A 86 -4.15 -6.32 -2.23
C SER A 86 -3.13 -5.19 -2.04
N GLN A 87 -2.11 -5.07 -2.88
CA GLN A 87 -1.18 -3.92 -2.87
C GLN A 87 -1.92 -2.58 -2.95
N GLY A 88 -2.95 -2.50 -3.81
CA GLY A 88 -3.80 -1.31 -3.92
C GLY A 88 -4.56 -1.01 -2.63
N GLY A 89 -4.93 -2.04 -1.85
CA GLY A 89 -5.53 -1.89 -0.53
C GLY A 89 -4.57 -1.26 0.49
N GLY A 90 -3.31 -1.70 0.50
CA GLY A 90 -2.26 -1.08 1.32
C GLY A 90 -1.97 0.37 0.90
N ILE A 91 -1.93 0.65 -0.41
CA ILE A 91 -1.80 2.01 -0.95
C ILE A 91 -3.00 2.87 -0.55
N THR A 92 -4.22 2.31 -0.58
CA THR A 92 -5.45 2.98 -0.13
C THR A 92 -5.35 3.42 1.34
N LEU A 93 -4.83 2.57 2.22
CA LEU A 93 -4.60 2.92 3.62
C LEU A 93 -3.54 4.02 3.76
N ALA A 94 -2.45 3.94 3.00
CA ALA A 94 -1.41 4.97 3.00
C ALA A 94 -1.97 6.33 2.58
N VAL A 95 -2.74 6.38 1.49
CA VAL A 95 -3.41 7.62 1.03
C VAL A 95 -4.36 8.15 2.09
N GLY A 96 -5.20 7.29 2.69
CA GLY A 96 -6.12 7.72 3.75
C GLY A 96 -5.42 8.36 4.95
N GLY A 97 -4.24 7.87 5.32
CA GLY A 97 -3.44 8.42 6.41
C GLY A 97 -2.59 9.65 6.06
N LEU A 98 -2.29 9.87 4.77
CA LEU A 98 -1.44 10.96 4.28
C LEU A 98 -2.24 12.12 3.69
N GLU A 99 -3.45 11.86 3.17
CA GLU A 99 -4.28 12.83 2.47
C GLU A 99 -5.63 13.00 3.19
N PRO A 100 -5.73 13.94 4.14
CA PRO A 100 -6.91 14.08 5.01
C PRO A 100 -8.18 14.53 4.28
N GLY A 101 -8.06 14.98 3.03
CA GLY A 101 -9.21 15.38 2.21
C GLY A 101 -9.92 14.22 1.48
N VAL A 102 -9.50 12.98 1.69
CA VAL A 102 -10.20 11.80 1.18
C VAL A 102 -11.42 11.51 2.05
N SER A 103 -12.59 11.33 1.42
CA SER A 103 -13.87 11.13 2.12
C SER A 103 -14.11 9.66 2.47
N VAL A 104 -13.73 8.75 1.57
CA VAL A 104 -13.96 7.31 1.70
C VAL A 104 -12.71 6.54 1.27
N VAL A 105 -12.35 5.52 2.04
CA VAL A 105 -11.30 4.55 1.70
C VAL A 105 -11.89 3.13 1.68
N MET A 106 -11.60 2.37 0.63
CA MET A 106 -12.09 1.00 0.47
C MET A 106 -10.91 0.04 0.22
N PRO A 107 -10.14 -0.29 1.27
CA PRO A 107 -9.05 -1.25 1.17
C PRO A 107 -9.61 -2.66 1.08
N ASP A 108 -9.46 -3.28 -0.10
CA ASP A 108 -9.91 -4.64 -0.38
C ASP A 108 -8.74 -5.61 -0.14
N VAL A 109 -8.89 -6.55 0.77
CA VAL A 109 -7.85 -7.50 1.22
C VAL A 109 -6.46 -6.85 1.32
N PRO A 110 -6.27 -5.79 2.10
CA PRO A 110 -5.08 -4.96 2.02
C PRO A 110 -3.78 -5.70 2.35
N PHE A 111 -2.84 -5.67 1.41
CA PHE A 111 -1.43 -6.03 1.58
C PHE A 111 -0.68 -4.88 2.28
N LEU A 112 0.60 -5.02 2.58
CA LEU A 112 1.44 -4.00 3.24
C LEU A 112 1.00 -3.64 4.66
N CYS A 113 0.42 -4.60 5.37
CA CYS A 113 -0.06 -4.43 6.74
C CYS A 113 0.67 -5.39 7.69
N HIS A 114 1.09 -4.89 8.84
CA HIS A 114 1.73 -5.66 9.92
C HIS A 114 2.87 -6.55 9.41
N TYR A 115 3.86 -5.94 8.77
CA TYR A 115 4.93 -6.63 8.03
C TYR A 115 5.62 -7.74 8.82
N ARG A 116 6.01 -7.51 10.10
CA ARG A 116 6.69 -8.53 10.90
C ARG A 116 5.80 -9.78 11.04
N ARG A 117 4.55 -9.59 11.44
CA ARG A 117 3.60 -10.70 11.58
C ARG A 117 3.37 -11.43 10.26
N ALA A 118 3.19 -10.70 9.16
CA ALA A 118 3.00 -11.32 7.84
C ALA A 118 4.22 -12.18 7.46
N THR A 119 5.43 -11.67 7.66
CA THR A 119 6.68 -12.36 7.35
C THR A 119 6.90 -13.62 8.22
N GLU A 120 6.34 -13.64 9.43
CA GLU A 120 6.40 -14.80 10.34
C GLU A 120 5.32 -15.86 10.03
N LEU A 121 4.15 -15.43 9.53
CA LEU A 121 3.01 -16.32 9.30
C LEU A 121 3.05 -17.05 7.98
N ILE A 122 3.59 -16.43 6.93
CA ILE A 122 3.49 -16.93 5.56
C ILE A 122 4.86 -17.04 4.90
N ASP A 123 4.98 -18.06 4.04
CA ASP A 123 6.21 -18.38 3.32
C ASP A 123 6.03 -18.19 1.80
N THR A 124 5.06 -17.35 1.40
CA THR A 124 4.76 -17.03 0.01
C THR A 124 5.23 -15.63 -0.36
N MET A 125 5.48 -15.42 -1.66
CA MET A 125 5.75 -14.09 -2.19
C MET A 125 4.48 -13.22 -2.10
N PRO A 126 4.61 -11.91 -1.92
CA PRO A 126 5.86 -11.12 -1.82
C PRO A 126 6.45 -10.96 -0.41
N TYR A 127 5.74 -11.28 0.69
CA TYR A 127 6.32 -11.12 2.04
C TYR A 127 7.59 -11.95 2.26
N ARG A 128 7.71 -13.11 1.58
CA ARG A 128 8.91 -13.94 1.62
C ARG A 128 10.19 -13.22 1.15
N GLU A 129 10.09 -12.19 0.30
CA GLU A 129 11.26 -11.37 -0.09
C GLU A 129 11.94 -10.79 1.16
N ILE A 130 11.15 -10.31 2.13
CA ILE A 130 11.66 -9.75 3.40
C ILE A 130 12.37 -10.84 4.20
N ALA A 131 11.74 -12.00 4.38
CA ALA A 131 12.32 -13.12 5.09
C ALA A 131 13.65 -13.58 4.46
N ASN A 132 13.68 -13.68 3.13
CA ASN A 132 14.89 -14.09 2.40
C ASN A 132 16.02 -13.06 2.54
N PHE A 133 15.70 -11.78 2.47
CA PHE A 133 16.67 -10.71 2.71
C PHE A 133 17.26 -10.82 4.12
N CYS A 134 16.41 -10.96 5.15
CA CYS A 134 16.86 -11.06 6.55
C CYS A 134 17.63 -12.36 6.84
N LYS A 135 17.36 -13.47 6.14
CA LYS A 135 18.15 -14.70 6.24
C LYS A 135 19.60 -14.50 5.79
N ILE A 136 19.81 -13.67 4.77
CA ILE A 136 21.13 -13.34 4.22
C ILE A 136 21.81 -12.24 5.05
N HIS A 137 21.07 -11.19 5.40
CA HIS A 137 21.55 -10.00 6.10
C HIS A 137 21.03 -9.97 7.55
N ARG A 138 21.42 -10.95 8.36
CA ARG A 138 20.91 -11.13 9.74
C ARG A 138 21.16 -9.92 10.65
N ASP A 139 22.26 -9.23 10.44
CA ASP A 139 22.64 -8.01 11.17
C ASP A 139 21.77 -6.78 10.79
N LYS A 140 20.96 -6.89 9.76
CA LYS A 140 20.09 -5.80 9.26
C LYS A 140 18.62 -5.96 9.60
N GLU A 141 18.22 -7.07 10.24
CA GLU A 141 16.80 -7.35 10.50
C GLU A 141 16.08 -6.18 11.17
N GLU A 142 16.64 -5.64 12.26
CA GLU A 142 16.03 -4.52 12.99
C GLU A 142 15.94 -3.25 12.12
N THR A 143 16.94 -2.98 11.29
CA THR A 143 16.92 -1.86 10.33
C THR A 143 15.82 -2.03 9.31
N VAL A 144 15.65 -3.25 8.77
CA VAL A 144 14.60 -3.59 7.80
C VAL A 144 13.23 -3.32 8.41
N PHE A 145 12.92 -3.92 9.55
CA PHE A 145 11.59 -3.76 10.16
C PHE A 145 11.35 -2.34 10.70
N LYS A 146 12.39 -1.62 11.10
CA LYS A 146 12.30 -0.19 11.40
C LYS A 146 11.90 0.60 10.16
N THR A 147 12.51 0.35 9.00
CA THR A 147 12.11 1.00 7.75
C THR A 147 10.67 0.64 7.39
N LEU A 148 10.32 -0.64 7.39
CA LEU A 148 8.99 -1.10 7.05
C LEU A 148 7.90 -0.51 7.95
N SER A 149 8.19 -0.22 9.21
CA SER A 149 7.23 0.39 10.13
C SER A 149 6.75 1.79 9.69
N TYR A 150 7.57 2.54 8.95
CA TYR A 150 7.14 3.82 8.37
C TYR A 150 6.13 3.68 7.24
N PHE A 151 6.06 2.48 6.65
CA PHE A 151 5.22 2.17 5.47
C PHE A 151 4.14 1.14 5.79
N ASP A 152 3.94 0.82 7.06
CA ASP A 152 2.96 -0.17 7.48
C ASP A 152 1.54 0.41 7.44
N GLY A 153 0.64 -0.30 6.75
CA GLY A 153 -0.78 0.07 6.62
C GLY A 153 -1.48 0.26 7.95
N VAL A 154 -1.07 -0.45 9.02
CA VAL A 154 -1.61 -0.28 10.37
C VAL A 154 -1.37 1.14 10.90
N ASN A 155 -0.19 1.69 10.65
CA ASN A 155 0.18 3.03 11.11
C ASN A 155 -0.56 4.13 10.33
N PHE A 156 -0.87 3.92 9.06
CA PHE A 156 -1.71 4.82 8.28
C PHE A 156 -3.18 4.71 8.69
N ALA A 157 -3.68 3.49 8.92
CA ALA A 157 -5.03 3.25 9.43
C ALA A 157 -5.31 4.02 10.73
N ALA A 158 -4.35 4.05 11.64
CA ALA A 158 -4.46 4.78 12.91
C ALA A 158 -4.57 6.31 12.77
N ARG A 159 -4.27 6.85 11.60
CA ARG A 159 -4.36 8.29 11.29
C ARG A 159 -5.55 8.65 10.40
N THR A 160 -6.14 7.67 9.72
CA THR A 160 -7.21 7.87 8.75
C THR A 160 -8.53 8.17 9.44
N LYS A 161 -9.12 9.30 9.13
CA LYS A 161 -10.42 9.75 9.68
C LYS A 161 -11.58 9.57 8.68
N ALA A 162 -11.28 9.24 7.44
CA ALA A 162 -12.27 8.94 6.40
C ALA A 162 -13.19 7.79 6.81
N GLN A 163 -14.35 7.68 6.17
CA GLN A 163 -15.16 6.47 6.29
C GLN A 163 -14.49 5.30 5.56
N ALA A 164 -14.52 4.10 6.15
CA ALA A 164 -13.88 2.94 5.54
C ALA A 164 -14.81 1.74 5.36
N LEU A 165 -14.59 1.05 4.22
CA LEU A 165 -15.11 -0.28 3.99
C LEU A 165 -13.94 -1.22 3.67
N PHE A 166 -13.58 -2.06 4.62
CA PHE A 166 -12.59 -3.12 4.44
C PHE A 166 -13.23 -4.38 3.87
N SER A 167 -12.41 -5.22 3.26
CA SER A 167 -12.71 -6.64 3.06
C SER A 167 -11.56 -7.50 3.56
N THR A 168 -11.86 -8.76 3.88
CA THR A 168 -10.84 -9.78 4.20
C THR A 168 -11.33 -11.15 3.77
N ALA A 169 -10.41 -11.98 3.28
CA ALA A 169 -10.68 -13.38 2.99
C ALA A 169 -10.03 -14.24 4.08
N LEU A 170 -10.82 -15.03 4.80
CA LEU A 170 -10.34 -15.79 5.97
C LEU A 170 -9.31 -16.88 5.63
N MET A 171 -9.24 -17.29 4.36
CA MET A 171 -8.30 -18.31 3.85
C MET A 171 -7.22 -17.67 2.95
N ASP A 172 -6.95 -16.36 3.08
CA ASP A 172 -5.97 -15.66 2.27
C ASP A 172 -4.54 -16.04 2.70
N GLU A 173 -3.79 -16.65 1.80
CA GLU A 173 -2.40 -17.07 2.02
C GLU A 173 -1.38 -15.97 1.65
N ILE A 174 -1.84 -14.83 1.14
CA ILE A 174 -0.99 -13.70 0.71
C ILE A 174 -1.18 -12.48 1.62
N CYS A 175 -2.45 -12.15 1.92
CA CYS A 175 -2.82 -11.09 2.85
C CYS A 175 -3.49 -11.70 4.08
N PRO A 176 -2.74 -12.26 5.05
CA PRO A 176 -3.32 -13.02 6.14
C PRO A 176 -4.39 -12.22 6.89
N PRO A 177 -5.54 -12.80 7.20
CA PRO A 177 -6.65 -12.07 7.84
C PRO A 177 -6.23 -11.28 9.07
N SER A 178 -5.33 -11.85 9.87
CA SER A 178 -4.85 -11.20 11.09
C SER A 178 -4.08 -9.89 10.84
N THR A 179 -3.46 -9.71 9.67
CA THR A 179 -2.79 -8.46 9.28
C THR A 179 -3.80 -7.43 8.80
N VAL A 180 -4.84 -7.87 8.10
CA VAL A 180 -5.99 -7.03 7.71
C VAL A 180 -6.75 -6.55 8.94
N PHE A 181 -7.06 -7.46 9.87
CA PHE A 181 -7.72 -7.10 11.12
C PHE A 181 -6.85 -6.19 12.00
N ALA A 182 -5.52 -6.29 11.94
CA ALA A 182 -4.64 -5.34 12.62
C ALA A 182 -4.88 -3.91 12.10
N ALA A 183 -4.89 -3.71 10.78
CA ALA A 183 -5.20 -2.41 10.19
C ALA A 183 -6.64 -1.96 10.51
N TYR A 184 -7.62 -2.86 10.36
CA TYR A 184 -9.01 -2.57 10.70
C TYR A 184 -9.17 -2.13 12.15
N ASN A 185 -8.63 -2.87 13.10
CA ASN A 185 -8.79 -2.57 14.53
C ASN A 185 -8.19 -1.22 14.93
N HIS A 186 -7.07 -0.84 14.31
CA HIS A 186 -6.40 0.44 14.56
C HIS A 186 -6.97 1.61 13.76
N PHE A 187 -7.84 1.36 12.79
CA PHE A 187 -8.40 2.43 11.97
C PHE A 187 -9.19 3.42 12.80
N ALA A 188 -8.86 4.73 12.69
CA ALA A 188 -9.39 5.76 13.58
C ALA A 188 -10.77 6.30 13.18
N GLY A 189 -11.16 6.21 11.91
CA GLY A 189 -12.46 6.67 11.41
C GLY A 189 -13.58 5.64 11.55
N PRO A 190 -14.80 6.00 11.13
CA PRO A 190 -15.90 5.05 10.99
C PRO A 190 -15.53 3.93 10.02
N LYS A 191 -15.78 2.68 10.38
CA LYS A 191 -15.32 1.53 9.59
C LYS A 191 -16.30 0.37 9.62
N GLN A 192 -16.32 -0.36 8.51
CA GLN A 192 -16.99 -1.65 8.36
C GLN A 192 -16.03 -2.64 7.69
N ILE A 193 -16.24 -3.95 7.91
CA ILE A 193 -15.50 -5.01 7.24
C ILE A 193 -16.46 -6.10 6.76
N LYS A 194 -16.18 -6.66 5.60
CA LYS A 194 -16.90 -7.78 4.99
C LYS A 194 -15.98 -8.98 4.84
#